data_3aa7aeedd0591c3d4b7d9005606845c0
#
_entry.id   3aa7aeedd0591c3d4b7d9005606845c0
#
_cell.length_a   1.000
_cell.length_b   1.000
_cell.length_c   1.000
_cell.angle_alpha   90.00
_cell.angle_beta   90.00
_cell.angle_gamma   90.00
#
_symmetry.space_group_name_H-M   'P 1'
#
loop_
_entity.id
_entity.type
_entity.pdbx_description
1 polymer ?
#
loop_
_entity_poly.entity_id
_entity_poly.type
_entity_poly.pdbx_seq_one_letter_code
_entity_poly.pdbx_strand_id
1 'polypeptide(L)'
;TAALWQTTVWRFESNGWPRERLHAIDVPYPLARDEDAKPQAGRTSAAEHMAHLKAEVDKVLQATGARQVVLVGNSRGGNAIRNFIDNGGGDKTVSHAILGGTPNHGVWAIPGFREGNEFSGTGPFLKALNAPKNAAGDEVSAPVKWMTVRSDNNDKFAQPDGLWIGQKGTATNVTAAGPELKGATNVVIPRIDHRETSY
;
A
#
# COMPACT_ATOMS: atom_id res chain seq x y z
N THR A 1 -1.33 13.38 -1.94
CA THR A 1 -0.73 14.39 -2.84
C THR A 1 0.78 14.26 -2.84
N ALA A 2 1.45 14.66 -3.93
CA ALA A 2 2.91 14.70 -4.02
C ALA A 2 3.57 15.49 -2.87
N ALA A 3 2.89 16.50 -2.35
CA ALA A 3 3.37 17.29 -1.21
C ALA A 3 3.62 16.48 0.07
N LEU A 4 2.93 15.36 0.28
CA LEU A 4 3.15 14.49 1.43
C LEU A 4 4.52 13.80 1.40
N TRP A 5 5.11 13.68 0.21
CA TRP A 5 6.41 13.03 0.01
C TRP A 5 7.60 13.97 0.10
N GLN A 6 7.39 15.27 0.37
CA GLN A 6 8.47 16.26 0.37
C GLN A 6 9.59 15.91 1.35
N THR A 7 9.25 15.52 2.57
CA THR A 7 10.23 15.09 3.57
C THR A 7 11.00 13.84 3.11
N THR A 8 10.31 12.88 2.54
CA THR A 8 10.92 11.65 2.00
C THR A 8 11.88 11.98 0.86
N VAL A 9 11.46 12.84 -0.08
CA VAL A 9 12.32 13.31 -1.17
C VAL A 9 13.59 13.97 -0.62
N TRP A 10 13.47 14.89 0.34
CA TRP A 10 14.63 15.54 0.95
C TRP A 10 15.56 14.57 1.67
N ARG A 11 15.02 13.54 2.32
CA ARG A 11 15.84 12.49 2.94
C ARG A 11 16.63 11.69 1.91
N PHE A 12 16.02 11.35 0.79
CA PHE A 12 16.74 10.68 -0.31
C PHE A 12 17.83 11.58 -0.88
N GLU A 13 17.53 12.86 -1.16
CA GLU A 13 18.51 13.84 -1.66
C GLU A 13 19.68 13.99 -0.68
N SER A 14 19.40 14.10 0.63
CA SER A 14 20.42 14.21 1.68
C SER A 14 21.31 12.97 1.78
N ASN A 15 20.85 11.83 1.27
CA ASN A 15 21.61 10.59 1.19
C ASN A 15 22.20 10.34 -0.21
N GLY A 16 22.30 11.39 -1.04
CA GLY A 16 23.00 11.36 -2.31
C GLY A 16 22.19 10.88 -3.51
N TRP A 17 20.86 10.75 -3.38
CA TRP A 17 20.01 10.42 -4.53
C TRP A 17 19.77 11.67 -5.37
N PRO A 18 20.01 11.61 -6.69
CA PRO A 18 19.75 12.73 -7.60
C PRO A 18 18.26 13.08 -7.64
N ARG A 19 17.92 14.36 -7.57
CA ARG A 19 16.52 14.85 -7.55
C ARG A 19 15.72 14.39 -8.77
N GLU A 20 16.33 14.32 -9.93
CA GLU A 20 15.70 13.88 -11.18
C GLU A 20 15.31 12.40 -11.21
N ARG A 21 15.75 11.62 -10.23
CA ARG A 21 15.35 10.22 -10.05
C ARG A 21 14.23 10.02 -9.03
N LEU A 22 13.77 11.11 -8.41
CA LEU A 22 12.76 11.08 -7.35
C LEU A 22 11.45 11.68 -7.88
N HIS A 23 10.43 10.84 -8.02
CA HIS A 23 9.15 11.21 -8.60
C HIS A 23 8.03 11.01 -7.58
N ALA A 24 7.50 12.10 -7.05
CA ALA A 24 6.31 12.09 -6.21
C ALA A 24 5.08 12.35 -7.07
N ILE A 25 4.09 11.46 -7.00
CA ILE A 25 2.89 11.53 -7.83
C ILE A 25 1.68 12.04 -7.04
N ASP A 26 0.76 12.69 -7.75
CA ASP A 26 -0.55 13.05 -7.23
C ASP A 26 -1.60 12.00 -7.62
N VAL A 27 -2.44 11.64 -6.67
CA VAL A 27 -3.60 10.79 -6.92
C VAL A 27 -4.84 11.68 -6.86
N PRO A 28 -5.57 11.87 -7.97
CA PRO A 28 -6.69 12.83 -8.05
C PRO A 28 -7.81 12.55 -7.03
N TYR A 29 -8.18 11.28 -6.86
CA TYR A 29 -9.22 10.85 -5.93
C TYR A 29 -8.66 9.73 -5.04
N PRO A 30 -7.93 10.07 -3.96
CA PRO A 30 -7.17 9.08 -3.18
C PRO A 30 -8.04 8.18 -2.29
N LEU A 31 -9.32 8.53 -2.09
CA LEU A 31 -10.20 7.79 -1.21
C LEU A 31 -10.78 6.56 -1.93
N ALA A 32 -10.83 5.44 -1.21
CA ALA A 32 -11.49 4.22 -1.67
C ALA A 32 -13.01 4.37 -1.66
N ARG A 33 -13.69 3.67 -2.56
CA ARG A 33 -15.14 3.51 -2.53
C ARG A 33 -15.57 2.74 -1.29
N ASP A 34 -16.77 2.99 -0.80
CA ASP A 34 -17.35 2.20 0.29
C ASP A 34 -17.60 0.74 -0.14
N GLU A 35 -18.01 0.57 -1.41
CA GLU A 35 -18.04 -0.69 -2.12
C GLU A 35 -17.29 -0.55 -3.45
N ASP A 36 -16.22 -1.30 -3.62
CA ASP A 36 -15.28 -1.13 -4.73
C ASP A 36 -15.95 -1.23 -6.10
N ALA A 37 -16.90 -2.14 -6.25
CA ALA A 37 -17.63 -2.37 -7.51
C ALA A 37 -18.67 -1.28 -7.84
N LYS A 38 -19.05 -0.41 -6.88
CA LYS A 38 -20.08 0.62 -7.10
C LYS A 38 -19.46 1.99 -7.33
N PRO A 39 -19.74 2.67 -8.44
CA PRO A 39 -19.28 4.04 -8.66
C PRO A 39 -19.67 4.97 -7.53
N GLN A 40 -18.73 5.81 -7.08
CA GLN A 40 -18.94 6.77 -5.99
C GLN A 40 -18.17 8.06 -6.30
N ALA A 41 -18.89 9.19 -6.27
CA ALA A 41 -18.30 10.50 -6.58
C ALA A 41 -17.10 10.83 -5.68
N GLY A 42 -16.01 11.33 -6.27
CA GLY A 42 -14.81 11.72 -5.57
C GLY A 42 -13.98 10.56 -5.00
N ARG A 43 -14.26 9.33 -5.41
CA ARG A 43 -13.58 8.11 -4.95
C ARG A 43 -13.20 7.21 -6.12
N THR A 44 -12.19 6.39 -5.92
CA THR A 44 -11.72 5.42 -6.93
C THR A 44 -11.87 3.99 -6.42
N SER A 45 -12.11 3.07 -7.35
CA SER A 45 -11.95 1.64 -7.08
C SER A 45 -10.46 1.27 -6.93
N ALA A 46 -10.19 0.09 -6.42
CA ALA A 46 -8.84 -0.47 -6.36
C ALA A 46 -8.22 -0.60 -7.78
N ALA A 47 -9.04 -0.98 -8.77
CA ALA A 47 -8.61 -1.08 -10.17
C ALA A 47 -8.28 0.30 -10.79
N GLU A 48 -9.09 1.31 -10.55
CA GLU A 48 -8.82 2.69 -11.05
C GLU A 48 -7.57 3.28 -10.39
N HIS A 49 -7.36 3.04 -9.10
CA HIS A 49 -6.17 3.50 -8.38
C HIS A 49 -4.90 2.82 -8.92
N MET A 50 -4.96 1.52 -9.14
CA MET A 50 -3.87 0.76 -9.77
C MET A 50 -3.59 1.24 -11.20
N ALA A 51 -4.62 1.48 -12.01
CA ALA A 51 -4.45 1.98 -13.38
C ALA A 51 -3.80 3.36 -13.43
N HIS A 52 -4.14 4.26 -12.49
CA HIS A 52 -3.48 5.54 -12.34
C HIS A 52 -1.99 5.37 -11.98
N LEU A 53 -1.67 4.54 -11.00
CA LEU A 53 -0.27 4.24 -10.63
C LEU A 53 0.50 3.69 -11.83
N LYS A 54 -0.07 2.73 -12.56
CA LYS A 54 0.55 2.19 -13.77
C LYS A 54 0.87 3.29 -14.79
N ALA A 55 -0.07 4.17 -15.08
CA ALA A 55 0.13 5.27 -16.03
C ALA A 55 1.28 6.20 -15.59
N GLU A 56 1.39 6.50 -14.30
CA GLU A 56 2.49 7.32 -13.77
C GLU A 56 3.85 6.58 -13.86
N VAL A 57 3.88 5.29 -13.57
CA VAL A 57 5.09 4.45 -13.76
C VAL A 57 5.52 4.45 -15.21
N ASP A 58 4.59 4.22 -16.15
CA ASP A 58 4.88 4.20 -17.59
C ASP A 58 5.47 5.55 -18.05
N LYS A 59 4.93 6.70 -17.57
CA LYS A 59 5.47 8.04 -17.84
C LYS A 59 6.91 8.19 -17.35
N VAL A 60 7.20 7.76 -16.12
CA VAL A 60 8.54 7.84 -15.53
C VAL A 60 9.53 6.99 -16.33
N LEU A 61 9.17 5.75 -16.65
CA LEU A 61 10.02 4.85 -17.44
C LEU A 61 10.30 5.45 -18.82
N GLN A 62 9.31 5.99 -19.49
CA GLN A 62 9.45 6.65 -20.80
C GLN A 62 10.34 7.90 -20.72
N ALA A 63 10.13 8.75 -19.72
CA ALA A 63 10.86 10.00 -19.56
C ALA A 63 12.33 9.80 -19.18
N THR A 64 12.63 8.74 -18.42
CA THR A 64 13.97 8.49 -17.88
C THR A 64 14.78 7.46 -18.68
N GLY A 65 14.15 6.65 -19.51
CA GLY A 65 14.75 5.49 -20.14
C GLY A 65 15.12 4.37 -19.17
N ALA A 66 14.70 4.44 -17.92
CA ALA A 66 14.92 3.39 -16.94
C ALA A 66 14.12 2.14 -17.30
N ARG A 67 14.66 0.97 -16.97
CA ARG A 67 13.96 -0.30 -17.18
C ARG A 67 13.05 -0.68 -16.02
N GLN A 68 13.34 -0.20 -14.84
CA GLN A 68 12.62 -0.51 -13.61
C GLN A 68 12.57 0.70 -12.68
N VAL A 69 11.58 0.71 -11.81
CA VAL A 69 11.41 1.68 -10.72
C VAL A 69 11.45 0.98 -9.36
N VAL A 70 11.72 1.77 -8.33
CA VAL A 70 11.40 1.44 -6.94
C VAL A 70 10.10 2.16 -6.60
N LEU A 71 9.14 1.46 -6.03
CA LEU A 71 7.89 2.06 -5.59
C LEU A 71 7.85 2.18 -4.06
N VAL A 72 7.49 3.36 -3.58
CA VAL A 72 7.26 3.62 -2.16
C VAL A 72 5.83 4.07 -2.00
N GLY A 73 5.05 3.35 -1.22
CA GLY A 73 3.64 3.64 -0.98
C GLY A 73 3.29 3.69 0.50
N ASN A 74 2.45 4.65 0.87
CA ASN A 74 1.90 4.74 2.22
C ASN A 74 0.41 4.38 2.17
N SER A 75 -0.05 3.66 3.20
CA SER A 75 -1.47 3.35 3.37
C SER A 75 -2.08 2.66 2.14
N ARG A 76 -3.18 3.20 1.60
CA ARG A 76 -3.82 2.74 0.36
C ARG A 76 -2.87 2.67 -0.85
N GLY A 77 -1.83 3.53 -0.87
CA GLY A 77 -0.81 3.49 -1.92
C GLY A 77 -0.08 2.15 -1.99
N GLY A 78 0.13 1.49 -0.86
CA GLY A 78 0.69 0.15 -0.82
C GLY A 78 -0.24 -0.91 -1.45
N ASN A 79 -1.55 -0.82 -1.24
CA ASN A 79 -2.51 -1.70 -1.91
C ASN A 79 -2.47 -1.53 -3.43
N ALA A 80 -2.35 -0.28 -3.91
CA ALA A 80 -2.22 -0.01 -5.35
C ALA A 80 -0.92 -0.58 -5.91
N ILE A 81 0.20 -0.49 -5.19
CA ILE A 81 1.48 -1.09 -5.58
C ILE A 81 1.36 -2.61 -5.68
N ARG A 82 0.79 -3.26 -4.68
CA ARG A 82 0.57 -4.72 -4.69
C ARG A 82 -0.29 -5.14 -5.87
N ASN A 83 -1.41 -4.44 -6.06
CA ASN A 83 -2.33 -4.72 -7.16
C ASN A 83 -1.66 -4.50 -8.53
N PHE A 84 -0.83 -3.46 -8.68
CA PHE A 84 -0.08 -3.21 -9.90
C PHE A 84 0.94 -4.32 -10.19
N ILE A 85 1.67 -4.77 -9.19
CA ILE A 85 2.67 -5.84 -9.34
C ILE A 85 1.99 -7.16 -9.68
N ASP A 86 0.92 -7.52 -8.99
CA ASP A 86 0.25 -8.82 -9.17
C ASP A 86 -0.65 -8.87 -10.41
N ASN A 87 -1.30 -7.77 -10.78
CA ASN A 87 -2.36 -7.76 -11.79
C ASN A 87 -2.14 -6.76 -12.93
N GLY A 88 -1.26 -5.76 -12.76
CA GLY A 88 -1.03 -4.68 -13.72
C GLY A 88 0.25 -4.83 -14.55
N GLY A 89 1.00 -5.91 -14.38
CA GLY A 89 2.28 -6.15 -15.08
C GLY A 89 3.49 -5.48 -14.42
N GLY A 90 3.34 -5.01 -13.17
CA GLY A 90 4.40 -4.36 -12.40
C GLY A 90 5.57 -5.29 -12.05
N ASP A 91 5.36 -6.60 -12.06
CA ASP A 91 6.39 -7.62 -11.86
C ASP A 91 7.59 -7.48 -12.82
N LYS A 92 7.38 -6.89 -13.99
CA LYS A 92 8.40 -6.64 -15.03
C LYS A 92 9.11 -5.31 -14.87
N THR A 93 8.46 -4.33 -14.25
CA THR A 93 8.90 -2.93 -14.22
C THR A 93 9.22 -2.40 -12.83
N VAL A 94 8.91 -3.17 -11.79
CA VAL A 94 9.22 -2.81 -10.39
C VAL A 94 10.33 -3.72 -9.87
N SER A 95 11.41 -3.12 -9.37
CA SER A 95 12.51 -3.86 -8.75
C SER A 95 12.30 -4.04 -7.24
N HIS A 96 11.79 -3.02 -6.56
CA HIS A 96 11.54 -3.00 -5.12
C HIS A 96 10.21 -2.31 -4.81
N ALA A 97 9.49 -2.83 -3.84
CA ALA A 97 8.27 -2.25 -3.30
C ALA A 97 8.43 -2.03 -1.78
N ILE A 98 8.24 -0.79 -1.35
CA ILE A 98 8.32 -0.39 0.07
C ILE A 98 6.95 0.11 0.49
N LEU A 99 6.33 -0.55 1.47
CA LEU A 99 4.95 -0.32 1.89
C LEU A 99 4.93 0.20 3.34
N GLY A 100 4.65 1.48 3.51
CA GLY A 100 4.55 2.13 4.82
C GLY A 100 3.11 2.18 5.32
N GLY A 101 2.83 1.64 6.51
CA GLY A 101 1.51 1.68 7.13
C GLY A 101 0.38 1.15 6.24
N THR A 102 0.70 0.25 5.34
CA THR A 102 -0.30 -0.35 4.44
C THR A 102 -1.10 -1.39 5.20
N PRO A 103 -2.44 -1.31 5.21
CA PRO A 103 -3.29 -2.30 5.87
C PRO A 103 -3.38 -3.58 5.02
N ASN A 104 -2.26 -4.32 4.92
CA ASN A 104 -2.14 -5.48 4.05
C ASN A 104 -3.13 -6.61 4.37
N HIS A 105 -3.57 -6.72 5.64
CA HIS A 105 -4.61 -7.66 6.08
C HIS A 105 -5.92 -6.94 6.44
N GLY A 106 -6.09 -5.71 5.96
CA GLY A 106 -7.27 -4.89 6.17
C GLY A 106 -7.21 -4.02 7.42
N VAL A 107 -8.21 -3.16 7.58
CA VAL A 107 -8.46 -2.38 8.80
C VAL A 107 -9.53 -3.03 9.65
N TRP A 108 -10.27 -3.99 9.11
CA TRP A 108 -11.13 -4.97 9.78
C TRP A 108 -11.08 -6.29 9.02
N ALA A 109 -11.24 -7.40 9.74
CA ALA A 109 -11.29 -8.75 9.20
C ALA A 109 -12.50 -9.49 9.83
N ILE A 110 -13.70 -8.95 9.61
CA ILE A 110 -14.96 -9.44 10.18
C ILE A 110 -15.78 -10.02 9.05
N PRO A 111 -16.03 -11.36 9.02
CA PRO A 111 -16.82 -11.99 7.97
C PRO A 111 -18.21 -11.36 7.86
N GLY A 112 -18.65 -11.10 6.63
CA GLY A 112 -19.94 -10.48 6.33
C GLY A 112 -20.01 -8.96 6.56
N PHE A 113 -18.97 -8.33 7.11
CA PHE A 113 -18.96 -6.90 7.35
C PHE A 113 -18.19 -6.15 6.27
N ARG A 114 -18.89 -5.35 5.45
CA ARG A 114 -18.32 -4.47 4.39
C ARG A 114 -17.28 -5.16 3.52
N GLU A 115 -17.52 -6.40 3.14
CA GLU A 115 -16.57 -7.21 2.36
C GLU A 115 -16.30 -6.65 0.96
N GLY A 116 -17.20 -5.86 0.41
CA GLY A 116 -17.01 -5.14 -0.86
C GLY A 116 -16.04 -3.95 -0.78
N ASN A 117 -15.58 -3.58 0.41
CA ASN A 117 -14.59 -2.50 0.59
C ASN A 117 -13.17 -3.04 0.45
N GLU A 118 -12.27 -2.29 -0.21
CA GLU A 118 -10.88 -2.72 -0.44
C GLU A 118 -10.07 -2.91 0.86
N PHE A 119 -10.52 -2.36 1.99
CA PHE A 119 -9.85 -2.50 3.28
C PHE A 119 -10.39 -3.66 4.14
N SER A 120 -11.31 -4.45 3.61
CA SER A 120 -11.78 -5.64 4.31
C SER A 120 -10.79 -6.79 4.17
N GLY A 121 -10.22 -7.26 5.29
CA GLY A 121 -9.33 -8.42 5.31
C GLY A 121 -10.04 -9.75 4.95
N THR A 122 -11.37 -9.78 5.05
CA THR A 122 -12.20 -10.92 4.61
C THR A 122 -12.80 -10.71 3.22
N GLY A 123 -12.62 -9.54 2.64
CA GLY A 123 -13.12 -9.21 1.31
C GLY A 123 -12.32 -9.82 0.17
N PRO A 124 -12.90 -9.89 -1.03
CA PRO A 124 -12.28 -10.56 -2.17
C PRO A 124 -10.96 -9.92 -2.60
N PHE A 125 -10.84 -8.60 -2.51
CA PHE A 125 -9.64 -7.88 -2.95
C PHE A 125 -8.39 -8.27 -2.14
N LEU A 126 -8.43 -8.12 -0.81
CA LEU A 126 -7.27 -8.47 0.02
C LEU A 126 -7.04 -9.98 0.09
N LYS A 127 -8.09 -10.81 0.04
CA LYS A 127 -7.93 -12.26 -0.08
C LYS A 127 -7.14 -12.65 -1.33
N ALA A 128 -7.41 -12.01 -2.46
CA ALA A 128 -6.68 -12.26 -3.71
C ALA A 128 -5.21 -11.79 -3.62
N LEU A 129 -4.97 -10.60 -3.07
CA LEU A 129 -3.60 -10.09 -2.87
C LEU A 129 -2.79 -10.92 -1.87
N ASN A 130 -3.43 -11.46 -0.83
CA ASN A 130 -2.79 -12.25 0.22
C ASN A 130 -2.73 -13.76 -0.12
N ALA A 131 -3.23 -14.16 -1.28
CA ALA A 131 -3.11 -15.55 -1.72
C ALA A 131 -1.62 -15.93 -1.87
N PRO A 132 -1.24 -17.15 -1.45
CA PRO A 132 0.13 -17.63 -1.57
C PRO A 132 0.67 -17.50 -3.00
N LYS A 133 1.87 -16.92 -3.13
CA LYS A 133 2.56 -16.70 -4.42
C LYS A 133 3.53 -17.84 -4.77
N ASN A 134 3.85 -18.69 -3.80
CA ASN A 134 4.77 -19.81 -3.97
C ASN A 134 4.47 -20.94 -2.96
N ALA A 135 5.21 -22.04 -3.06
CA ALA A 135 5.06 -23.20 -2.19
C ALA A 135 5.40 -22.92 -0.71
N ALA A 136 6.18 -21.87 -0.41
CA ALA A 136 6.47 -21.45 0.95
C ALA A 136 5.29 -20.69 1.59
N GLY A 137 4.30 -20.33 0.78
CA GLY A 137 3.13 -19.59 1.21
C GLY A 137 3.40 -18.08 1.37
N ASP A 138 4.38 -17.53 0.62
CA ASP A 138 4.65 -16.11 0.63
C ASP A 138 3.51 -15.32 0.01
N GLU A 139 3.22 -14.14 0.57
CA GLU A 139 2.18 -13.21 0.11
C GLU A 139 2.72 -12.18 -0.90
N VAL A 140 3.99 -12.31 -1.24
CA VAL A 140 4.72 -11.40 -2.13
C VAL A 140 5.30 -12.15 -3.32
N SER A 141 5.22 -11.55 -4.51
CA SER A 141 5.65 -12.15 -5.77
C SER A 141 7.10 -11.80 -6.11
N ALA A 142 7.86 -12.82 -6.56
CA ALA A 142 9.16 -12.63 -7.19
C ALA A 142 8.96 -12.11 -8.65
N PRO A 143 9.97 -11.41 -9.24
CA PRO A 143 11.29 -11.15 -8.69
C PRO A 143 11.40 -9.87 -7.85
N VAL A 144 10.30 -9.19 -7.59
CA VAL A 144 10.27 -7.94 -6.82
C VAL A 144 10.77 -8.19 -5.39
N LYS A 145 11.57 -7.26 -4.87
CA LYS A 145 12.00 -7.26 -3.47
C LYS A 145 11.04 -6.41 -2.64
N TRP A 146 10.57 -6.94 -1.53
CA TRP A 146 9.52 -6.34 -0.74
C TRP A 146 9.98 -5.95 0.65
N MET A 147 9.55 -4.76 1.09
CA MET A 147 9.70 -4.29 2.46
C MET A 147 8.38 -3.72 2.94
N THR A 148 8.01 -4.05 4.18
CA THR A 148 6.93 -3.35 4.89
C THR A 148 7.53 -2.54 6.05
N VAL A 149 6.94 -1.38 6.31
CA VAL A 149 7.28 -0.54 7.45
C VAL A 149 6.01 -0.29 8.25
N ARG A 150 6.01 -0.63 9.51
CA ARG A 150 4.88 -0.39 10.41
C ARG A 150 5.29 0.20 11.74
N SER A 151 4.34 0.80 12.42
CA SER A 151 4.46 1.13 13.84
C SER A 151 4.37 -0.14 14.70
N ASP A 152 4.79 -0.02 15.93
CA ASP A 152 4.55 -1.06 16.96
C ASP A 152 3.06 -1.19 17.31
N ASN A 153 2.40 -0.11 17.68
CA ASN A 153 0.96 -0.08 18.00
C ASN A 153 0.37 1.34 17.95
N ASN A 154 1.03 2.29 17.28
CA ASN A 154 0.60 3.69 17.28
C ASN A 154 -0.10 4.13 15.99
N ASP A 155 -0.07 3.30 14.96
CA ASP A 155 -0.77 3.53 13.72
C ASP A 155 -2.24 3.13 13.85
N LYS A 156 -3.12 4.13 14.05
CA LYS A 156 -4.55 3.92 14.23
C LYS A 156 -5.32 3.63 12.94
N PHE A 157 -4.67 3.70 11.80
CA PHE A 157 -5.27 3.43 10.49
C PHE A 157 -4.95 2.02 9.99
N ALA A 158 -3.70 1.60 10.04
CA ALA A 158 -3.31 0.26 9.62
C ALA A 158 -3.32 -0.76 10.77
N GLN A 159 -3.40 -0.27 12.01
CA GLN A 159 -3.46 -1.06 13.25
C GLN A 159 -4.63 -0.55 14.11
N PRO A 160 -5.87 -0.58 13.62
CA PRO A 160 -7.00 0.03 14.30
C PRO A 160 -7.39 -0.75 15.56
N ASP A 161 -7.82 -0.01 16.57
CA ASP A 161 -8.35 -0.53 17.83
C ASP A 161 -9.89 -0.45 17.89
N GLY A 162 -10.56 -0.56 16.74
CA GLY A 162 -12.01 -0.42 16.62
C GLY A 162 -12.47 0.95 16.11
N LEU A 163 -11.57 1.92 15.90
CA LEU A 163 -11.95 3.27 15.45
C LEU A 163 -12.66 3.29 14.09
N TRP A 164 -12.30 2.38 13.20
CA TRP A 164 -12.87 2.30 11.86
C TRP A 164 -14.32 1.86 11.79
N ILE A 165 -14.77 1.13 12.79
CA ILE A 165 -16.18 0.76 12.90
C ILE A 165 -16.92 1.69 13.87
N GLY A 166 -16.28 2.80 14.26
CA GLY A 166 -16.90 3.89 15.02
C GLY A 166 -17.09 3.63 16.50
N GLN A 167 -16.58 2.52 17.01
CA GLN A 167 -16.75 2.13 18.41
C GLN A 167 -15.41 1.71 19.01
N LYS A 168 -14.90 2.52 19.91
CA LYS A 168 -13.69 2.17 20.67
C LYS A 168 -13.85 0.83 21.38
N GLY A 169 -12.86 -0.02 21.24
CA GLY A 169 -12.88 -1.37 21.83
C GLY A 169 -13.68 -2.41 21.05
N THR A 170 -14.23 -2.05 19.88
CA THR A 170 -14.85 -3.05 18.99
C THR A 170 -13.75 -3.87 18.33
N ALA A 171 -13.85 -5.21 18.43
CA ALA A 171 -12.91 -6.11 17.82
C ALA A 171 -12.92 -5.96 16.28
N THR A 172 -11.79 -5.64 15.70
CA THR A 172 -11.61 -5.55 14.22
C THR A 172 -11.10 -6.85 13.63
N ASN A 173 -10.62 -7.79 14.48
CA ASN A 173 -9.91 -9.03 14.12
C ASN A 173 -8.61 -8.79 13.30
N VAL A 174 -8.07 -7.58 13.36
CA VAL A 174 -6.77 -7.23 12.76
C VAL A 174 -5.76 -7.01 13.89
N THR A 175 -4.60 -7.65 13.78
CA THR A 175 -3.51 -7.55 14.76
C THR A 175 -2.58 -6.38 14.44
N ALA A 176 -1.72 -6.00 15.40
CA ALA A 176 -0.67 -5.01 15.18
C ALA A 176 0.27 -5.38 14.02
N ALA A 177 0.45 -6.67 13.74
CA ALA A 177 1.23 -7.20 12.62
C ALA A 177 0.46 -7.20 11.28
N GLY A 178 -0.78 -6.72 11.22
CA GLY A 178 -1.58 -6.67 10.00
C GLY A 178 -0.91 -6.03 8.79
N PRO A 179 -0.01 -5.03 8.94
CA PRO A 179 0.76 -4.50 7.83
C PRO A 179 1.93 -5.36 7.35
N GLU A 180 2.33 -6.39 8.08
CA GLU A 180 3.41 -7.29 7.65
C GLU A 180 2.95 -8.21 6.52
N LEU A 181 3.91 -8.64 5.68
CA LEU A 181 3.67 -9.62 4.61
C LEU A 181 4.65 -10.77 4.74
N LYS A 182 4.16 -11.99 4.63
CA LYS A 182 5.02 -13.16 4.58
C LYS A 182 5.86 -13.15 3.31
N GLY A 183 7.16 -13.36 3.46
CA GLY A 183 8.14 -13.29 2.37
C GLY A 183 8.76 -11.91 2.14
N ALA A 184 8.27 -10.87 2.82
CA ALA A 184 8.85 -9.53 2.78
C ALA A 184 9.85 -9.30 3.94
N THR A 185 10.70 -8.27 3.80
CA THR A 185 11.43 -7.70 4.93
C THR A 185 10.46 -6.84 5.73
N ASN A 186 10.08 -7.28 6.93
CA ASN A 186 9.14 -6.55 7.79
C ASN A 186 9.90 -5.73 8.83
N VAL A 187 9.70 -4.42 8.82
CA VAL A 187 10.37 -3.45 9.71
C VAL A 187 9.35 -2.84 10.65
N VAL A 188 9.67 -2.83 11.94
CA VAL A 188 8.87 -2.18 12.98
C VAL A 188 9.64 -0.97 13.50
N ILE A 189 9.00 0.20 13.43
CA ILE A 189 9.55 1.44 13.99
C ILE A 189 8.65 1.87 15.15
N PRO A 190 9.15 1.89 16.39
CA PRO A 190 8.32 2.15 17.54
C PRO A 190 7.82 3.60 17.57
N ARG A 191 6.60 3.77 18.02
CA ARG A 191 5.94 5.06 18.32
C ARG A 191 5.68 6.00 17.15
N ILE A 192 5.92 5.59 15.90
CA ILE A 192 5.53 6.38 14.74
C ILE A 192 4.02 6.28 14.48
N ASP A 193 3.45 7.35 13.94
CA ASP A 193 2.06 7.36 13.50
C ASP A 193 1.91 6.90 12.03
N HIS A 194 0.68 6.89 11.55
CA HIS A 194 0.37 6.46 10.18
C HIS A 194 1.08 7.27 9.10
N ARG A 195 1.25 8.57 9.28
CA ARG A 195 1.92 9.44 8.30
C ARG A 195 3.42 9.24 8.35
N GLU A 196 3.96 9.05 9.53
CA GLU A 196 5.39 8.87 9.76
C GLU A 196 5.92 7.58 9.11
N THR A 197 5.06 6.61 8.79
CA THR A 197 5.47 5.42 8.02
C THR A 197 5.85 5.73 6.56
N SER A 198 5.68 6.95 6.09
CA SER A 198 6.05 7.40 4.74
C SER A 198 7.37 8.19 4.67
N TYR A 199 8.01 8.47 5.82
CA TYR A 199 9.28 9.21 5.87
C TYR A 199 10.19 8.89 7.05
#